data_43fa1579b1df3863d3464bc0f8ead35d
#
_entry.id   43fa1579b1df3863d3464bc0f8ead35d
#
_cell.length_a   1.000
_cell.length_b   1.000
_cell.length_c   1.000
_cell.angle_alpha   90.00
_cell.angle_beta   90.00
_cell.angle_gamma   90.00
#
_symmetry.space_group_name_H-M   'P 1'
#
loop_
_entity.id
_entity.type
_entity.pdbx_description
1 polymer ?
#
loop_
_entity_poly.entity_id
_entity_poly.type
_entity_poly.pdbx_seq_one_letter_code
_entity_poly.pdbx_strand_id
1 'polypeptide(L)'
;MTYGNRLREHYKNEYTFSKQDARKLFHKDKISNEYLDLLLHNLVKTGELKRITAGKYTFKEDIMFTGFSFFPFYYGLQEALSLRNLHEQETNPVIITTKKIKSGIRVISGTNVVLRRIASKYFFGFDFIKYYDVEIPVTDLEKTLIDFVYYKEPLSREVKEELLKNIDKQKLNDYLKKYPKKFKEKVLIFIK
;
A
#
# COMPACT_ATOMS: atom_id res chain seq x y z
N MET A 1 21.06 23.36 15.95
CA MET A 1 20.45 22.35 15.05
C MET A 1 19.24 22.96 14.38
N THR A 2 19.14 22.92 13.06
CA THR A 2 18.01 23.50 12.32
C THR A 2 16.73 22.69 12.56
N TYR A 3 15.55 23.27 12.33
CA TYR A 3 14.27 22.56 12.44
C TYR A 3 14.18 21.38 11.43
N GLY A 4 14.75 21.53 10.23
CA GLY A 4 14.83 20.46 9.24
C GLY A 4 15.63 19.25 9.75
N ASN A 5 16.80 19.50 10.35
CA ASN A 5 17.62 18.43 10.93
C ASN A 5 16.93 17.73 12.10
N ARG A 6 16.23 18.52 12.98
CA ARG A 6 15.45 17.93 14.08
C ARG A 6 14.31 17.06 13.58
N LEU A 7 13.62 17.49 12.53
CA LEU A 7 12.55 16.73 11.90
C LEU A 7 13.09 15.41 11.33
N ARG A 8 14.22 15.46 10.63
CA ARG A 8 14.87 14.29 10.05
C ARG A 8 15.30 13.31 11.14
N GLU A 9 16.05 13.76 12.13
CA GLU A 9 16.53 12.90 13.21
C GLU A 9 15.39 12.21 13.97
N HIS A 10 14.27 12.90 14.13
CA HIS A 10 13.11 12.34 14.82
C HIS A 10 12.36 11.30 13.98
N TYR A 11 12.20 11.53 12.66
CA TYR A 11 11.37 10.67 11.78
C TYR A 11 12.16 9.79 10.82
N LYS A 12 13.50 9.79 10.82
CA LYS A 12 14.32 8.96 9.91
C LYS A 12 14.03 7.47 10.02
N ASN A 13 13.64 6.99 11.21
CA ASN A 13 13.30 5.59 11.45
C ASN A 13 11.81 5.28 11.26
N GLU A 14 10.96 6.29 11.23
CA GLU A 14 9.53 6.13 11.01
C GLU A 14 9.23 5.89 9.51
N TYR A 15 8.29 5.01 9.23
CA TYR A 15 7.89 4.76 7.83
C TYR A 15 7.20 5.97 7.22
N THR A 16 6.31 6.59 7.97
CA THR A 16 5.59 7.80 7.55
C THR A 16 5.17 8.65 8.75
N PHE A 17 5.02 9.96 8.55
CA PHE A 17 4.49 10.85 9.56
C PHE A 17 3.53 11.88 8.95
N SER A 18 2.69 12.47 9.78
CA SER A 18 1.77 13.52 9.37
C SER A 18 2.29 14.92 9.69
N LYS A 19 1.74 15.95 9.01
CA LYS A 19 1.94 17.34 9.41
C LYS A 19 1.56 17.59 10.88
N GLN A 20 0.53 16.88 11.38
CA GLN A 20 0.15 16.99 12.79
C GLN A 20 1.21 16.41 13.73
N ASP A 21 1.86 15.32 13.35
CA ASP A 21 2.95 14.74 14.14
C ASP A 21 4.16 15.69 14.17
N ALA A 22 4.52 16.29 13.03
CA ALA A 22 5.56 17.32 12.96
C ALA A 22 5.21 18.55 13.82
N ARG A 23 3.93 18.94 13.86
CA ARG A 23 3.46 20.02 14.74
C ARG A 23 3.64 19.67 16.21
N LYS A 24 3.32 18.44 16.62
CA LYS A 24 3.53 17.98 18.00
C LYS A 24 5.00 18.03 18.39
N LEU A 25 5.90 17.61 17.48
CA LEU A 25 7.35 17.67 17.70
C LEU A 25 7.82 19.09 18.03
N PHE A 26 7.27 20.10 17.33
CA PHE A 26 7.66 21.51 17.51
C PHE A 26 6.72 22.31 18.42
N HIS A 27 5.85 21.64 19.17
CA HIS A 27 4.89 22.33 20.03
C HIS A 27 5.55 23.30 21.03
N LYS A 28 6.68 22.89 21.63
CA LYS A 28 7.43 23.73 22.60
C LYS A 28 8.14 24.91 21.95
N ASP A 29 8.47 24.79 20.65
CA ASP A 29 9.18 25.87 19.93
C ASP A 29 8.24 26.97 19.45
N LYS A 30 6.93 26.79 19.58
CA LYS A 30 5.87 27.74 19.19
C LYS A 30 5.99 28.27 17.77
N ILE A 31 6.51 27.43 16.84
CA ILE A 31 6.57 27.80 15.42
C ILE A 31 5.15 27.95 14.84
N SER A 32 4.98 28.90 13.91
CA SER A 32 3.69 29.11 13.27
C SER A 32 3.36 27.98 12.28
N ASN A 33 2.08 27.86 11.90
CA ASN A 33 1.66 26.88 10.90
C ASN A 33 2.25 27.16 9.53
N GLU A 34 2.34 28.45 9.18
CA GLU A 34 2.88 28.93 7.92
C GLU A 34 4.37 28.59 7.83
N TYR A 35 5.12 28.74 8.94
CA TYR A 35 6.52 28.34 8.99
C TYR A 35 6.70 26.82 8.85
N LEU A 36 5.86 26.03 9.53
CA LEU A 36 5.91 24.57 9.36
C LEU A 36 5.57 24.15 7.94
N ASP A 37 4.58 24.80 7.29
CA ASP A 37 4.25 24.55 5.89
C ASP A 37 5.41 24.87 4.95
N LEU A 38 6.06 26.01 5.16
CA LEU A 38 7.24 26.44 4.41
C LEU A 38 8.40 25.45 4.60
N LEU A 39 8.66 25.02 5.83
CA LEU A 39 9.71 24.03 6.15
C LEU A 39 9.47 22.73 5.40
N LEU A 40 8.26 22.16 5.51
CA LEU A 40 7.90 20.91 4.82
C LEU A 40 7.95 21.07 3.31
N HIS A 41 7.47 22.19 2.77
CA HIS A 41 7.54 22.50 1.35
C HIS A 41 8.99 22.55 0.84
N ASN A 42 9.87 23.23 1.56
CA ASN A 42 11.28 23.34 1.17
C ASN A 42 11.98 21.98 1.19
N LEU A 43 11.76 21.15 2.22
CA LEU A 43 12.33 19.81 2.30
C LEU A 43 11.82 18.91 1.16
N VAL A 44 10.57 19.05 0.75
CA VAL A 44 10.03 18.32 -0.42
C VAL A 44 10.65 18.86 -1.71
N LYS A 45 10.79 20.17 -1.86
CA LYS A 45 11.39 20.80 -3.05
C LYS A 45 12.86 20.42 -3.24
N THR A 46 13.62 20.26 -2.15
CA THR A 46 15.02 19.81 -2.21
C THR A 46 15.17 18.29 -2.38
N GLY A 47 14.06 17.53 -2.37
CA GLY A 47 14.07 16.06 -2.48
C GLY A 47 14.43 15.34 -1.18
N GLU A 48 14.71 16.08 -0.10
CA GLU A 48 15.06 15.48 1.20
C GLU A 48 13.87 14.78 1.86
N LEU A 49 12.67 15.25 1.59
CA LEU A 49 11.43 14.73 2.13
C LEU A 49 10.48 14.35 0.99
N LYS A 50 9.86 13.20 1.06
CA LYS A 50 8.87 12.77 0.07
C LYS A 50 7.46 13.03 0.60
N ARG A 51 6.63 13.67 -0.23
CA ARG A 51 5.20 13.86 0.06
C ARG A 51 4.40 12.71 -0.54
N ILE A 52 3.76 11.90 0.31
CA ILE A 52 2.95 10.76 -0.11
C ILE A 52 1.55 11.20 -0.54
N THR A 53 0.92 12.04 0.27
CA THR A 53 -0.39 12.65 0.02
C THR A 53 -0.49 13.94 0.82
N ALA A 54 -1.61 14.65 0.75
CA ALA A 54 -1.82 15.87 1.53
C ALA A 54 -1.56 15.63 3.03
N GLY A 55 -0.55 16.31 3.57
CA GLY A 55 -0.19 16.25 4.98
C GLY A 55 0.43 14.92 5.45
N LYS A 56 0.89 14.06 4.55
CA LYS A 56 1.63 12.81 4.87
C LYS A 56 2.96 12.78 4.14
N TYR A 57 4.02 12.40 4.88
CA TYR A 57 5.39 12.49 4.43
C TYR A 57 6.22 11.28 4.87
N THR A 58 7.37 11.06 4.19
CA THR A 58 8.37 10.05 4.56
C THR A 58 9.77 10.53 4.23
N PHE A 59 10.74 10.12 5.04
CA PHE A 59 12.17 10.22 4.72
C PHE A 59 12.71 8.92 4.08
N LYS A 60 11.88 7.88 4.00
CA LYS A 60 12.31 6.61 3.40
C LYS A 60 12.40 6.72 1.88
N GLU A 61 13.45 6.11 1.32
CA GLU A 61 13.67 6.09 -0.12
C GLU A 61 12.76 5.08 -0.84
N ASP A 62 12.52 3.95 -0.21
CA ASP A 62 11.73 2.88 -0.81
C ASP A 62 10.24 3.23 -0.85
N ILE A 63 9.67 3.15 -2.04
CA ILE A 63 8.27 3.48 -2.33
C ILE A 63 7.28 2.58 -1.57
N MET A 64 7.68 1.35 -1.22
CA MET A 64 6.85 0.40 -0.49
C MET A 64 6.45 0.94 0.89
N PHE A 65 7.27 1.73 1.54
CA PHE A 65 6.91 2.32 2.84
C PHE A 65 5.76 3.32 2.76
N THR A 66 5.40 3.78 1.57
CA THR A 66 4.23 4.67 1.40
C THR A 66 2.90 4.02 1.80
N GLY A 67 2.82 2.68 1.75
CA GLY A 67 1.66 1.91 2.20
C GLY A 67 1.23 2.25 3.63
N PHE A 68 2.18 2.50 4.53
CA PHE A 68 1.90 2.83 5.93
C PHE A 68 1.09 4.12 6.11
N SER A 69 1.09 5.04 5.14
CA SER A 69 0.20 6.21 5.14
C SER A 69 -1.28 5.87 4.95
N PHE A 70 -1.55 4.68 4.43
CA PHE A 70 -2.90 4.21 4.12
C PHE A 70 -3.41 3.12 5.08
N PHE A 71 -2.73 2.93 6.21
CA PHE A 71 -3.14 1.92 7.23
C PHE A 71 -4.61 2.11 7.67
N PRO A 72 -5.44 1.03 7.79
CA PRO A 72 -5.06 -0.34 7.46
C PRO A 72 -5.01 -0.60 5.95
N PHE A 73 -4.01 -1.35 5.53
CA PHE A 73 -3.77 -1.66 4.12
C PHE A 73 -3.13 -3.05 3.96
N TYR A 74 -3.10 -3.54 2.74
CA TYR A 74 -2.24 -4.63 2.30
C TYR A 74 -1.78 -4.38 0.86
N TYR A 75 -0.67 -5.01 0.48
CA TYR A 75 -0.24 -5.10 -0.92
C TYR A 75 -0.97 -6.25 -1.60
N GLY A 76 -1.52 -6.00 -2.78
CA GLY A 76 -2.35 -6.97 -3.51
C GLY A 76 -2.09 -6.95 -5.01
N LEU A 77 -2.85 -7.76 -5.75
CA LEU A 77 -2.79 -7.88 -7.20
C LEU A 77 -1.37 -8.25 -7.67
N GLN A 78 -0.86 -7.57 -8.73
CA GLN A 78 0.46 -7.85 -9.31
C GLN A 78 1.58 -7.73 -8.26
N GLU A 79 1.47 -6.75 -7.37
CA GLU A 79 2.47 -6.55 -6.31
C GLU A 79 2.55 -7.75 -5.36
N ALA A 80 1.40 -8.32 -4.97
CA ALA A 80 1.40 -9.53 -4.13
C ALA A 80 2.02 -10.73 -4.85
N LEU A 81 1.81 -10.87 -6.15
CA LEU A 81 2.43 -11.93 -6.95
C LEU A 81 3.96 -11.76 -7.02
N SER A 82 4.43 -10.52 -7.24
CA SER A 82 5.86 -10.20 -7.26
C SER A 82 6.52 -10.49 -5.91
N LEU A 83 5.93 -10.01 -4.81
CA LEU A 83 6.42 -10.23 -3.45
C LEU A 83 6.40 -11.71 -3.03
N ARG A 84 5.63 -12.57 -3.72
CA ARG A 84 5.57 -14.02 -3.51
C ARG A 84 6.35 -14.82 -4.58
N ASN A 85 7.16 -14.14 -5.38
CA ASN A 85 7.98 -14.73 -6.46
C ASN A 85 7.18 -15.51 -7.52
N LEU A 86 5.93 -15.11 -7.78
CA LEU A 86 5.08 -15.67 -8.83
C LEU A 86 5.01 -14.77 -10.07
N HIS A 87 5.70 -13.64 -10.05
CA HIS A 87 5.73 -12.68 -11.14
C HIS A 87 7.07 -11.93 -11.11
N GLU A 88 7.86 -12.02 -12.18
CA GLU A 88 9.21 -11.46 -12.22
C GLU A 88 9.28 -10.03 -12.80
N GLN A 89 8.15 -9.45 -13.23
CA GLN A 89 8.15 -8.11 -13.80
C GLN A 89 8.09 -7.04 -12.71
N GLU A 90 8.80 -5.94 -12.92
CA GLU A 90 8.63 -4.75 -12.09
C GLU A 90 7.17 -4.29 -12.12
N THR A 91 6.58 -4.16 -10.95
CA THR A 91 5.20 -3.73 -10.79
C THR A 91 5.16 -2.37 -10.10
N ASN A 92 4.12 -1.60 -10.40
CA ASN A 92 3.80 -0.45 -9.57
C ASN A 92 3.20 -0.96 -8.25
N PRO A 93 3.65 -0.47 -7.08
CA PRO A 93 3.07 -0.88 -5.80
C PRO A 93 1.54 -0.74 -5.81
N VAL A 94 0.83 -1.80 -5.48
CA VAL A 94 -0.63 -1.81 -5.40
C VAL A 94 -1.06 -1.87 -3.94
N ILE A 95 -1.52 -0.74 -3.43
CA ILE A 95 -1.96 -0.56 -2.04
C ILE A 95 -3.49 -0.64 -1.99
N ILE A 96 -4.01 -1.60 -1.25
CA ILE A 96 -5.44 -1.81 -1.05
C ILE A 96 -5.78 -1.47 0.40
N THR A 97 -6.74 -0.56 0.62
CA THR A 97 -7.08 -0.04 1.95
C THR A 97 -8.57 0.10 2.15
N THR A 98 -9.00 0.07 3.40
CA THR A 98 -10.40 0.38 3.78
C THR A 98 -10.67 1.87 3.95
N LYS A 99 -9.62 2.71 3.97
CA LYS A 99 -9.78 4.17 4.08
C LYS A 99 -10.62 4.74 2.95
N LYS A 100 -11.36 5.79 3.25
CA LYS A 100 -12.10 6.58 2.25
C LYS A 100 -11.14 7.39 1.40
N ILE A 101 -10.63 6.78 0.34
CA ILE A 101 -9.73 7.40 -0.64
C ILE A 101 -10.34 7.30 -2.03
N LYS A 102 -9.93 8.19 -2.93
CA LYS A 102 -10.19 8.05 -4.36
C LYS A 102 -9.22 7.02 -4.93
N SER A 103 -9.75 5.90 -5.43
CA SER A 103 -8.96 4.87 -6.14
C SER A 103 -8.37 5.44 -7.43
N GLY A 104 -7.20 4.93 -7.82
CA GLY A 104 -6.51 5.33 -9.05
C GLY A 104 -4.99 5.30 -8.88
N ILE A 105 -4.28 5.68 -9.95
CA ILE A 105 -2.83 5.81 -9.95
C ILE A 105 -2.46 7.17 -9.36
N ARG A 106 -1.43 7.19 -8.55
CA ARG A 106 -0.79 8.42 -8.03
C ARG A 106 0.70 8.38 -8.26
N VAL A 107 1.26 9.48 -8.67
CA VAL A 107 2.70 9.66 -8.73
C VAL A 107 3.19 10.12 -7.35
N ILE A 108 4.04 9.33 -6.72
CA ILE A 108 4.67 9.63 -5.44
C ILE A 108 6.18 9.60 -5.68
N SER A 109 6.83 10.74 -5.56
CA SER A 109 8.28 10.87 -5.81
C SER A 109 8.75 10.28 -7.15
N GLY A 110 7.98 10.53 -8.22
CA GLY A 110 8.29 10.03 -9.57
C GLY A 110 7.84 8.60 -9.86
N THR A 111 7.39 7.84 -8.86
CA THR A 111 6.95 6.46 -9.02
C THR A 111 5.42 6.36 -9.01
N ASN A 112 4.86 5.57 -9.92
CA ASN A 112 3.44 5.28 -9.92
C ASN A 112 3.08 4.34 -8.76
N VAL A 113 2.05 4.67 -8.00
CA VAL A 113 1.47 3.84 -6.95
C VAL A 113 -0.02 3.68 -7.23
N VAL A 114 -0.49 2.47 -7.28
CA VAL A 114 -1.90 2.15 -7.52
C VAL A 114 -2.63 2.06 -6.17
N LEU A 115 -3.59 2.94 -5.96
CA LEU A 115 -4.44 2.91 -4.77
C LEU A 115 -5.79 2.28 -5.09
N ARG A 116 -6.20 1.31 -4.30
CA ARG A 116 -7.53 0.68 -4.40
C ARG A 116 -8.22 0.73 -3.05
N ARG A 117 -9.53 0.98 -3.08
CA ARG A 117 -10.37 0.93 -1.88
C ARG A 117 -11.14 -0.37 -1.85
N ILE A 118 -11.18 -1.01 -0.67
CA ILE A 118 -11.98 -2.21 -0.43
C ILE A 118 -12.96 -1.97 0.73
N ALA A 119 -14.12 -2.64 0.70
CA ALA A 119 -15.04 -2.62 1.84
C ALA A 119 -14.45 -3.43 3.00
N SER A 120 -14.65 -2.96 4.24
CA SER A 120 -14.06 -3.59 5.45
C SER A 120 -14.37 -5.08 5.57
N LYS A 121 -15.57 -5.52 5.17
CA LYS A 121 -15.96 -6.94 5.19
C LYS A 121 -15.14 -7.83 4.25
N TYR A 122 -14.43 -7.25 3.28
CA TYR A 122 -13.55 -7.95 2.33
C TYR A 122 -12.06 -7.70 2.61
N PHE A 123 -11.74 -7.04 3.71
CA PHE A 123 -10.39 -6.76 4.15
C PHE A 123 -9.87 -7.91 5.02
N PHE A 124 -9.37 -8.98 4.40
CA PHE A 124 -8.85 -10.20 5.01
C PHE A 124 -7.97 -10.96 4.02
N GLY A 125 -7.38 -12.10 4.41
CA GLY A 125 -6.62 -12.99 3.54
C GLY A 125 -5.28 -12.39 3.15
N PHE A 126 -4.55 -11.87 4.13
CA PHE A 126 -3.19 -11.39 3.98
C PHE A 126 -2.34 -11.87 5.17
N ASP A 127 -1.08 -12.08 4.89
CA ASP A 127 -0.06 -12.43 5.87
C ASP A 127 0.95 -11.30 5.97
N PHE A 128 1.70 -11.26 7.05
CA PHE A 128 2.85 -10.40 7.17
C PHE A 128 4.07 -11.12 6.64
N ILE A 129 4.70 -10.56 5.60
CA ILE A 129 5.93 -11.09 5.02
C ILE A 129 7.09 -10.15 5.32
N LYS A 130 8.28 -10.72 5.48
CA LYS A 130 9.50 -9.95 5.73
C LYS A 130 9.91 -9.23 4.45
N TYR A 131 10.05 -7.92 4.54
CA TYR A 131 10.53 -7.04 3.50
C TYR A 131 11.67 -6.19 4.09
N TYR A 132 12.93 -6.54 3.79
CA TYR A 132 14.11 -6.03 4.51
C TYR A 132 13.96 -6.21 6.03
N ASP A 133 13.95 -5.11 6.79
CA ASP A 133 13.86 -5.12 8.26
C ASP A 133 12.43 -4.91 8.79
N VAL A 134 11.41 -4.96 7.91
CA VAL A 134 10.01 -4.71 8.26
C VAL A 134 9.11 -5.84 7.79
N GLU A 135 8.03 -6.06 8.51
CA GLU A 135 6.93 -6.91 8.05
C GLU A 135 5.86 -6.07 7.37
N ILE A 136 5.52 -6.45 6.15
CA ILE A 136 4.48 -5.78 5.36
C ILE A 136 3.30 -6.73 5.11
N PRO A 137 2.05 -6.23 5.16
CA PRO A 137 0.88 -7.05 4.89
C PRO A 137 0.71 -7.29 3.38
N VAL A 138 0.68 -8.56 2.97
CA VAL A 138 0.57 -8.97 1.56
C VAL A 138 -0.50 -10.04 1.43
N THR A 139 -1.41 -9.92 0.45
CA THR A 139 -2.44 -10.93 0.23
C THR A 139 -1.85 -12.31 -0.05
N ASP A 140 -2.48 -13.35 0.52
CA ASP A 140 -2.23 -14.73 0.09
C ASP A 140 -2.74 -14.97 -1.34
N LEU A 141 -2.44 -16.14 -1.89
CA LEU A 141 -2.74 -16.44 -3.30
C LEU A 141 -4.24 -16.48 -3.58
N GLU A 142 -5.02 -17.02 -2.64
CA GLU A 142 -6.47 -17.11 -2.75
C GLU A 142 -7.12 -15.72 -2.76
N LYS A 143 -6.68 -14.85 -1.84
CA LYS A 143 -7.17 -13.47 -1.79
C LYS A 143 -6.70 -12.66 -2.98
N THR A 144 -5.46 -12.86 -3.43
CA THR A 144 -4.92 -12.22 -4.63
C THR A 144 -5.78 -12.55 -5.85
N LEU A 145 -6.13 -13.83 -6.07
CA LEU A 145 -7.03 -14.24 -7.14
C LEU A 145 -8.40 -13.57 -7.03
N ILE A 146 -8.98 -13.58 -5.84
CA ILE A 146 -10.28 -12.94 -5.59
C ILE A 146 -10.21 -11.44 -5.91
N ASP A 147 -9.13 -10.77 -5.54
CA ASP A 147 -8.95 -9.34 -5.78
C ASP A 147 -8.78 -9.01 -7.26
N PHE A 148 -8.10 -9.85 -8.06
CA PHE A 148 -8.07 -9.70 -9.52
C PHE A 148 -9.49 -9.70 -10.12
N VAL A 149 -10.34 -10.62 -9.70
CA VAL A 149 -11.73 -10.68 -10.17
C VAL A 149 -12.56 -9.50 -9.63
N TYR A 150 -12.31 -9.10 -8.37
CA TYR A 150 -13.03 -8.01 -7.71
C TYR A 150 -12.78 -6.66 -8.37
N TYR A 151 -11.53 -6.38 -8.69
CA TYR A 151 -11.14 -5.12 -9.35
C TYR A 151 -11.20 -5.20 -10.87
N LYS A 152 -11.50 -6.36 -11.44
CA LYS A 152 -11.50 -6.63 -12.89
C LYS A 152 -10.14 -6.30 -13.53
N GLU A 153 -9.08 -6.59 -12.81
CA GLU A 153 -7.72 -6.41 -13.33
C GLU A 153 -7.35 -7.58 -14.25
N PRO A 154 -6.68 -7.31 -15.38
CA PRO A 154 -6.22 -8.35 -16.26
C PRO A 154 -5.11 -9.17 -15.60
N LEU A 155 -5.09 -10.47 -15.92
CA LEU A 155 -4.05 -11.39 -15.53
C LEU A 155 -3.62 -12.17 -16.77
N SER A 156 -2.32 -12.21 -17.06
CA SER A 156 -1.84 -13.00 -18.20
C SER A 156 -2.15 -14.48 -18.00
N ARG A 157 -2.23 -15.22 -19.08
CA ARG A 157 -2.55 -16.64 -19.01
C ARG A 157 -1.50 -17.42 -18.21
N GLU A 158 -0.23 -17.13 -18.44
CA GLU A 158 0.90 -17.78 -17.78
C GLU A 158 0.86 -17.56 -16.27
N VAL A 159 0.69 -16.31 -15.85
CA VAL A 159 0.61 -15.94 -14.42
C VAL A 159 -0.63 -16.53 -13.76
N LYS A 160 -1.78 -16.58 -14.48
CA LYS A 160 -2.99 -17.23 -14.00
C LYS A 160 -2.77 -18.74 -13.78
N GLU A 161 -2.19 -19.43 -14.75
CA GLU A 161 -1.89 -20.86 -14.65
C GLU A 161 -0.96 -21.16 -13.48
N GLU A 162 0.09 -20.35 -13.29
CA GLU A 162 1.00 -20.49 -12.17
C GLU A 162 0.33 -20.22 -10.81
N LEU A 163 -0.47 -19.18 -10.73
CA LEU A 163 -1.26 -18.86 -9.53
C LEU A 163 -2.20 -20.04 -9.19
N LEU A 164 -2.90 -20.60 -10.18
CA LEU A 164 -3.86 -21.68 -9.97
C LEU A 164 -3.24 -23.01 -9.55
N LYS A 165 -1.98 -23.27 -9.91
CA LYS A 165 -1.22 -24.45 -9.43
C LYS A 165 -0.94 -24.39 -7.92
N ASN A 166 -0.77 -23.17 -7.39
CA ASN A 166 -0.32 -22.92 -6.01
C ASN A 166 -1.48 -22.59 -5.05
N ILE A 167 -2.72 -22.48 -5.52
CA ILE A 167 -3.89 -22.14 -4.70
C ILE A 167 -4.37 -23.35 -3.90
N ASP A 168 -4.68 -23.12 -2.62
CA ASP A 168 -5.50 -24.01 -1.81
C ASP A 168 -6.99 -23.83 -2.16
N LYS A 169 -7.56 -24.81 -2.84
CA LYS A 169 -8.97 -24.79 -3.28
C LYS A 169 -9.96 -24.75 -2.11
N GLN A 170 -9.63 -25.37 -0.99
CA GLN A 170 -10.50 -25.36 0.19
C GLN A 170 -10.51 -23.97 0.82
N LYS A 171 -9.35 -23.37 1.01
CA LYS A 171 -9.20 -22.01 1.52
C LYS A 171 -9.86 -20.97 0.60
N LEU A 172 -9.71 -21.11 -0.73
CA LEU A 172 -10.41 -20.28 -1.70
C LEU A 172 -11.93 -20.37 -1.52
N ASN A 173 -12.47 -21.59 -1.40
CA ASN A 173 -13.91 -21.80 -1.19
C ASN A 173 -14.39 -21.17 0.13
N ASP A 174 -13.60 -21.26 1.20
CA ASP A 174 -13.94 -20.64 2.49
C ASP A 174 -13.95 -19.11 2.40
N TYR A 175 -12.99 -18.53 1.69
CA TYR A 175 -12.98 -17.09 1.42
C TYR A 175 -14.18 -16.64 0.60
N LEU A 176 -14.58 -17.42 -0.41
CA LEU A 176 -15.70 -17.12 -1.26
C LEU A 176 -17.06 -17.15 -0.53
N LYS A 177 -17.16 -17.82 0.63
CA LYS A 177 -18.37 -17.78 1.49
C LYS A 177 -18.70 -16.36 1.96
N LYS A 178 -17.72 -15.47 2.05
CA LYS A 178 -17.88 -14.07 2.46
C LYS A 178 -18.45 -13.16 1.35
N TYR A 179 -18.54 -13.67 0.12
CA TYR A 179 -18.98 -12.90 -1.04
C TYR A 179 -20.38 -13.31 -1.52
N PRO A 180 -21.12 -12.40 -2.19
CA PRO A 180 -22.42 -12.73 -2.79
C PRO A 180 -22.29 -13.85 -3.84
N LYS A 181 -23.37 -14.63 -4.00
CA LYS A 181 -23.42 -15.77 -4.95
C LYS A 181 -22.95 -15.39 -6.36
N LYS A 182 -23.48 -14.29 -6.91
CA LYS A 182 -23.07 -13.79 -8.25
C LYS A 182 -21.56 -13.52 -8.38
N PHE A 183 -20.91 -13.07 -7.32
CA PHE A 183 -19.46 -12.83 -7.34
C PHE A 183 -18.70 -14.15 -7.25
N LYS A 184 -19.15 -15.08 -6.41
CA LYS A 184 -18.59 -16.42 -6.32
C LYS A 184 -18.61 -17.12 -7.70
N GLU A 185 -19.73 -17.05 -8.42
CA GLU A 185 -19.86 -17.59 -9.77
C GLU A 185 -18.84 -16.98 -10.75
N LYS A 186 -18.62 -15.65 -10.67
CA LYS A 186 -17.58 -14.98 -11.49
C LYS A 186 -16.18 -15.52 -11.22
N VAL A 187 -15.82 -15.71 -9.96
CA VAL A 187 -14.52 -16.30 -9.61
C VAL A 187 -14.41 -17.71 -10.14
N LEU A 188 -15.44 -18.55 -9.99
CA LEU A 188 -15.45 -19.92 -10.48
C LEU A 188 -15.37 -20.02 -12.02
N ILE A 189 -15.94 -19.05 -12.75
CA ILE A 189 -15.78 -18.93 -14.19
C ILE A 189 -14.35 -18.50 -14.54
N PHE A 190 -13.80 -17.55 -13.79
CA PHE A 190 -12.45 -17.05 -14.04
C PHE A 190 -11.38 -18.12 -13.86
N ILE A 191 -11.54 -19.09 -12.96
CA ILE A 191 -10.56 -20.15 -12.70
C ILE A 191 -10.67 -21.35 -13.67
N LYS A 192 -11.74 -21.44 -14.47
CA LYS A 192 -11.88 -22.42 -15.56
C LYS A 192 -11.07 -21.99 -16.79
#